data_5b1d65bb93a52c0472aa7161bb4a4e2c
#
_entry.id   5b1d65bb93a52c0472aa7161bb4a4e2c
#
_cell.length_a   1.000
_cell.length_b   1.000
_cell.length_c   1.000
_cell.angle_alpha   90.00
_cell.angle_beta   90.00
_cell.angle_gamma   90.00
#
_symmetry.space_group_name_H-M   'P 1'
#
loop_
_entity.id
_entity.type
_entity.pdbx_description
1 polymer ?
#
loop_
_entity_poly.entity_id
_entity_poly.type
_entity_poly.pdbx_seq_one_letter_code
_entity_poly.pdbx_strand_id
1 'polypeptide(L)' 'MRKPRPNTYNPAQALHLITNDRTGTSLSCPSCSGSIDRDPVVSPPPPRAHVTLRCTTCGRFARYIAGAA' A
#
# COMPACT_ATOMS: atom_id res chain seq x y z
N MET A 1 9.27 -9.02 -27.39
CA MET A 1 8.95 -7.85 -26.55
C MET A 1 8.50 -8.30 -25.18
N ARG A 2 9.14 -7.80 -24.15
CA ARG A 2 8.75 -8.17 -22.79
C ARG A 2 7.51 -7.41 -22.35
N LYS A 3 6.61 -8.11 -21.70
CA LYS A 3 5.54 -7.42 -20.99
C LYS A 3 6.14 -6.67 -19.79
N PRO A 4 5.73 -5.43 -19.55
CA PRO A 4 6.16 -4.75 -18.33
C PRO A 4 5.68 -5.54 -17.11
N ARG A 5 6.53 -5.62 -16.11
CA ARG A 5 6.13 -6.24 -14.85
C ARG A 5 5.05 -5.41 -14.19
N PRO A 6 4.00 -6.04 -13.66
CA PRO A 6 3.04 -5.29 -12.88
C PRO A 6 3.74 -4.68 -11.66
N ASN A 7 3.46 -3.40 -11.41
CA ASN A 7 4.00 -2.70 -10.25
C ASN A 7 3.10 -2.84 -9.04
N THR A 8 2.30 -3.90 -9.01
CA THR A 8 1.38 -4.15 -7.91
C THR A 8 1.87 -5.32 -7.08
N TYR A 9 1.54 -5.28 -5.79
CA TYR A 9 1.79 -6.41 -4.91
C TYR A 9 0.84 -7.56 -5.24
N ASN A 10 1.26 -8.79 -4.94
CA ASN A 10 0.33 -9.91 -5.02
C ASN A 10 -0.75 -9.75 -3.92
N PRO A 11 -1.87 -10.49 -4.01
CA PRO A 11 -2.97 -10.33 -3.06
C PRO A 11 -2.56 -10.50 -1.59
N ALA A 12 -1.68 -11.44 -1.30
CA ALA A 12 -1.25 -11.68 0.09
C ALA A 12 -0.42 -10.49 0.62
N GLN A 13 0.50 -9.98 -0.19
CA GLN A 13 1.32 -8.83 0.18
C GLN A 13 0.46 -7.57 0.32
N ALA A 14 -0.45 -7.36 -0.60
CA ALA A 14 -1.36 -6.21 -0.55
C ALA A 14 -2.21 -6.25 0.70
N LEU A 15 -2.76 -7.40 1.05
CA LEU A 15 -3.58 -7.56 2.26
C LEU A 15 -2.77 -7.26 3.51
N HIS A 16 -1.53 -7.74 3.56
CA HIS A 16 -0.64 -7.48 4.70
C HIS A 16 -0.40 -5.97 4.89
N LEU A 17 -0.08 -5.26 3.81
CA LEU A 17 0.12 -3.82 3.86
C LEU A 17 -1.15 -3.07 4.26
N ILE A 18 -2.27 -3.44 3.67
CA ILE A 18 -3.55 -2.79 3.96
C ILE A 18 -3.93 -2.98 5.41
N THR A 19 -3.77 -4.19 5.93
CA THR A 19 -4.07 -4.49 7.33
C THR A 19 -3.19 -3.68 8.26
N ASN A 20 -1.90 -3.59 7.98
CA ASN A 20 -0.98 -2.80 8.79
C ASN A 20 -1.32 -1.32 8.74
N ASP A 21 -1.68 -0.80 7.57
CA ASP A 21 -2.07 0.60 7.45
C ASP A 21 -3.34 0.91 8.26
N ARG A 22 -4.32 0.01 8.21
CA ARG A 22 -5.59 0.21 8.92
C ARG A 22 -5.43 0.11 10.43
N THR A 23 -4.46 -0.63 10.90
CA THR A 23 -4.21 -0.79 12.35
C THR A 23 -3.18 0.19 12.89
N GLY A 24 -2.62 1.06 12.03
CA GLY A 24 -1.61 2.03 12.43
C GLY A 24 -0.23 1.44 12.66
N THR A 25 0.00 0.23 12.18
CA THR A 25 1.30 -0.43 12.30
C THR A 25 2.27 0.15 11.27
N SER A 26 3.55 0.19 11.62
CA SER A 26 4.59 0.64 10.70
C SER A 26 4.57 -0.15 9.41
N LEU A 27 4.74 0.55 8.30
CA LEU A 27 4.71 -0.05 6.97
C LEU A 27 6.11 -0.28 6.44
N SER A 28 6.33 -1.45 5.88
CA SER A 28 7.55 -1.76 5.15
C SER A 28 7.18 -2.64 3.96
N CYS A 29 7.99 -2.54 2.90
CA CYS A 29 7.72 -3.32 1.70
C CYS A 29 7.93 -4.81 1.98
N PRO A 30 6.93 -5.66 1.76
CA PRO A 30 7.08 -7.10 1.96
C PRO A 30 7.99 -7.76 0.93
N SER A 31 8.32 -7.05 -0.14
CA SER A 31 9.18 -7.59 -1.20
C SER A 31 10.65 -7.20 -1.02
N CYS A 32 10.93 -5.95 -0.66
CA CYS A 32 12.31 -5.45 -0.58
C CYS A 32 12.64 -4.75 0.74
N SER A 33 11.71 -4.69 1.67
CA SER A 33 11.86 -4.02 2.96
C SER A 33 12.08 -2.51 2.86
N GLY A 34 11.77 -1.92 1.72
CA GLY A 34 11.89 -0.48 1.52
C GLY A 34 10.81 0.31 2.23
N SER A 35 10.93 1.61 2.19
CA SER A 35 9.95 2.52 2.78
C SER A 35 8.67 2.56 1.95
N ILE A 36 7.55 2.70 2.62
CA ILE A 36 6.25 2.82 1.97
C ILE A 36 5.77 4.25 2.05
N ASP A 37 5.48 4.84 0.89
CA ASP A 37 4.77 6.11 0.78
C ASP A 37 3.28 5.87 0.83
N ARG A 38 2.61 6.75 1.53
CA ARG A 38 1.17 6.65 1.71
C ARG A 38 0.49 7.89 1.13
N ASP A 39 -0.54 7.69 0.35
CA ASP A 39 -1.35 8.76 -0.22
C ASP A 39 -2.84 8.42 -0.02
N PRO A 40 -3.57 9.23 0.74
CA PRO A 40 -3.18 10.47 1.40
C PRO A 40 -2.28 10.23 2.63
N VAL A 41 -1.44 11.21 2.95
CA VAL A 41 -0.54 11.10 4.12
C VAL A 41 -1.27 11.25 5.45
N VAL A 42 -2.49 11.76 5.42
CA VAL A 42 -3.29 11.93 6.64
C VAL A 42 -3.64 10.58 7.26
N SER A 43 -3.58 10.50 8.56
CA SER A 43 -3.92 9.28 9.30
C SER A 43 -4.81 9.66 10.49
N PRO A 44 -6.00 9.07 10.62
CA PRO A 44 -6.60 8.12 9.68
C PRO A 44 -7.08 8.81 8.40
N PRO A 45 -7.20 8.06 7.28
CA PRO A 45 -7.72 8.66 6.06
C PRO A 45 -9.22 8.95 6.19
N PRO A 46 -9.74 9.92 5.41
CA PRO A 46 -11.18 10.17 5.39
C PRO A 46 -11.95 8.91 4.98
N PRO A 47 -13.20 8.75 5.46
CA PRO A 47 -14.02 7.62 5.02
C PRO A 47 -14.16 7.58 3.49
N ARG A 48 -14.08 6.38 2.93
CA ARG A 48 -14.18 6.14 1.48
C ARG A 48 -13.06 6.78 0.66
N ALA A 49 -12.00 7.25 1.30
CA ALA A 49 -10.85 7.75 0.56
C ALA A 49 -10.10 6.62 -0.13
N HIS A 50 -9.61 6.89 -1.32
CA HIS A 50 -8.73 5.96 -2.01
C HIS A 50 -7.33 6.09 -1.43
N VAL A 51 -6.84 5.01 -0.81
CA VAL A 51 -5.52 5.00 -0.20
C VAL A 51 -4.57 4.20 -1.08
N THR A 52 -3.44 4.80 -1.40
CA THR A 52 -2.37 4.14 -2.16
C THR A 52 -1.16 3.98 -1.27
N LEU A 53 -0.62 2.77 -1.22
CA LEU A 53 0.60 2.43 -0.49
C LEU A 53 1.64 2.01 -1.51
N ARG A 54 2.69 2.79 -1.64
CA ARG A 54 3.70 2.58 -2.67
C ARG A 54 5.09 2.46 -2.05
N CYS A 55 5.83 1.45 -2.50
CA CYS A 55 7.21 1.31 -2.11
C CYS A 55 8.07 2.31 -2.88
N THR A 56 8.89 3.09 -2.17
CA THR A 56 9.78 4.07 -2.79
C THR A 56 11.01 3.43 -3.40
N THR A 57 11.29 2.17 -3.06
CA THR A 57 12.48 1.46 -3.53
C THR A 57 12.20 0.62 -4.77
N CYS A 58 11.21 -0.25 -4.72
CA CYS A 58 10.91 -1.15 -5.85
C CYS A 58 9.74 -0.67 -6.72
N GLY A 59 9.00 0.33 -6.30
CA GLY A 59 7.92 0.92 -7.06
C GLY A 59 6.60 0.17 -7.05
N ARG A 60 6.51 -0.93 -6.32
CA ARG A 60 5.25 -1.67 -6.21
C ARG A 60 4.26 -0.89 -5.35
N PHE A 61 2.99 -1.09 -5.63
CA PHE A 61 1.95 -0.39 -4.88
C PHE A 61 0.74 -1.28 -4.60
N ALA A 62 -0.02 -0.89 -3.59
CA ALA A 62 -1.31 -1.46 -3.26
C ALA A 62 -2.30 -0.32 -3.06
N ARG A 63 -3.56 -0.56 -3.41
CA ARG A 63 -4.63 0.41 -3.22
C ARG A 63 -5.77 -0.22 -2.46
N TYR A 64 -6.42 0.59 -1.65
CA TYR A 64 -7.66 0.18 -1.01
C TYR A 64 -8.53 1.39 -0.73
N ILE A 65 -9.80 1.13 -0.45
CA ILE A 65 -10.74 2.18 -0.08
C ILE A 65 -10.88 2.15 1.43
N ALA A 66 -10.66 3.29 2.08
CA ALA A 66 -10.79 3.39 3.52
C ALA A 66 -12.22 3.07 3.93
N GLY A 67 -12.36 2.28 4.99
CA GLY A 67 -13.68 1.87 5.44
C GLY A 67 -14.51 3.04 5.91
N ALA A 68 -15.79 3.01 5.59
CA ALA A 68 -16.77 3.85 6.23
C ALA A 68 -17.07 3.19 7.58
N ALA A 69 -16.52 3.73 8.63
CA ALA A 69 -16.77 3.18 9.94
C ALA A 69 -18.24 3.34 10.35
#